data_b7743ccf697d4e33f20b03f17176d1d1
#
_entry.id   b7743ccf697d4e33f20b03f17176d1d1
#
_cell.length_a   1.000
_cell.length_b   1.000
_cell.length_c   1.000
_cell.angle_alpha   90.00
_cell.angle_beta   90.00
_cell.angle_gamma   90.00
#
_symmetry.space_group_name_H-M   'P 1'
#
loop_
_entity.id
_entity.type
_entity.pdbx_description
1 polymer ?
#
loop_
_entity_poly.entity_id
_entity_poly.type
_entity_poly.pdbx_seq_one_letter_code
_entity_poly.pdbx_strand_id
1 'polypeptide(L)'
;MDNVIMLAFAGAGKTTHLVNKLNEVERFLIVTYTINNVANLRRKIIRRFGYFPSNITLLSYYGFLYHICFLPFAMIDLKPKGIYWKQPDERTLRIPRDQTSYYISREGRLYHNRISQFCQKFYLTEIKQRIEKYFNHFYFDEVQDLAGHDFDFIHALLPLNIDTLLVGDFYQHTFDTSRDGNINVN
;
A
#
# COMPACT_ATOMS: atom_id res chain seq x y z
N MET A 1 3.19 15.00 -15.63
CA MET A 1 3.20 13.99 -14.53
C MET A 1 3.22 14.78 -13.26
N ASP A 2 2.11 14.74 -12.55
CA ASP A 2 1.92 15.53 -11.34
C ASP A 2 1.92 14.62 -10.13
N ASN A 3 2.90 14.81 -9.25
CA ASN A 3 2.88 14.19 -7.92
C ASN A 3 2.16 15.15 -6.97
N VAL A 4 0.91 14.85 -6.63
CA VAL A 4 0.07 15.70 -5.79
C VAL A 4 -0.17 15.03 -4.45
N ILE A 5 0.15 15.74 -3.37
CA ILE A 5 -0.25 15.37 -2.01
C ILE A 5 -1.40 16.30 -1.61
N MET A 6 -2.58 15.74 -1.38
CA MET A 6 -3.74 16.46 -0.91
C MET A 6 -3.99 16.16 0.57
N LEU A 7 -3.71 17.12 1.43
CA LEU A 7 -4.03 17.05 2.84
C LEU A 7 -5.22 17.97 3.13
N ALA A 8 -6.30 17.44 3.68
CA ALA A 8 -7.48 18.21 4.03
C ALA A 8 -8.20 17.58 5.23
N PHE A 9 -8.99 18.38 5.94
CA PHE A 9 -9.76 17.94 7.10
C PHE A 9 -10.76 16.81 6.78
N ALA A 10 -11.15 16.06 7.82
CA ALA A 10 -12.26 15.12 7.72
C ALA A 10 -13.51 15.80 7.15
N GLY A 11 -14.22 15.12 6.26
CA GLY A 11 -15.42 15.69 5.63
C GLY A 11 -15.19 16.67 4.48
N ALA A 12 -13.96 17.09 4.18
CA ALA A 12 -13.64 18.01 3.07
C ALA A 12 -13.83 17.42 1.66
N GLY A 13 -14.42 16.23 1.52
CA GLY A 13 -14.68 15.62 0.22
C GLY A 13 -13.48 14.97 -0.46
N LYS A 14 -12.39 14.67 0.27
CA LYS A 14 -11.15 14.05 -0.26
C LYS A 14 -11.39 12.84 -1.15
N THR A 15 -12.07 11.84 -0.63
CA THR A 15 -12.41 10.62 -1.38
C THR A 15 -13.31 10.92 -2.58
N THR A 16 -14.20 11.91 -2.48
CA THR A 16 -15.04 12.36 -3.60
C THR A 16 -14.18 13.01 -4.69
N HIS A 17 -13.21 13.82 -4.30
CA HIS A 17 -12.26 14.42 -5.25
C HIS A 17 -11.47 13.33 -5.98
N LEU A 18 -10.93 12.33 -5.26
CA LEU A 18 -10.25 11.19 -5.86
C LEU A 18 -11.16 10.46 -6.86
N VAL A 19 -12.39 10.14 -6.47
CA VAL A 19 -13.36 9.45 -7.34
C VAL A 19 -13.67 10.30 -8.58
N ASN A 20 -13.76 11.63 -8.46
CA ASN A 20 -14.04 12.53 -9.59
C ASN A 20 -12.89 12.63 -10.62
N LYS A 21 -11.68 12.24 -10.27
CA LYS A 21 -10.55 12.15 -11.22
C LYS A 21 -10.54 10.87 -12.06
N LEU A 22 -11.31 9.84 -11.68
CA LEU A 22 -11.33 8.56 -12.41
C LEU A 22 -12.04 8.70 -13.75
N ASN A 23 -11.62 7.91 -14.72
CA ASN A 23 -12.25 7.75 -16.03
C ASN A 23 -12.23 6.29 -16.49
N GLU A 24 -12.82 5.97 -17.63
CA GLU A 24 -12.94 4.61 -18.16
C GLU A 24 -11.84 4.26 -19.17
N VAL A 25 -10.91 5.15 -19.44
CA VAL A 25 -9.87 4.99 -20.46
C VAL A 25 -8.52 4.62 -19.83
N GLU A 26 -8.13 5.35 -18.79
CA GLU A 26 -6.82 5.20 -18.14
C GLU A 26 -6.88 4.17 -17.03
N ARG A 27 -5.75 3.53 -16.75
CA ARG A 27 -5.64 2.46 -15.75
C ARG A 27 -5.24 3.03 -14.40
N PHE A 28 -6.07 2.80 -13.39
CA PHE A 28 -5.88 3.30 -12.03
C PHE A 28 -5.51 2.18 -11.06
N LEU A 29 -4.46 2.39 -10.28
CA LEU A 29 -4.18 1.63 -9.08
C LEU A 29 -4.55 2.48 -7.88
N ILE A 30 -5.59 2.09 -7.16
CA ILE A 30 -6.08 2.81 -5.98
C ILE A 30 -5.85 1.93 -4.76
N VAL A 31 -5.17 2.48 -3.77
CA VAL A 31 -4.87 1.81 -2.51
C VAL A 31 -5.49 2.60 -1.37
N THR A 32 -6.07 1.91 -0.41
CA THR A 32 -6.54 2.48 0.86
C THR A 32 -6.24 1.53 2.00
N TYR A 33 -6.16 2.03 3.22
CA TYR A 33 -5.60 1.26 4.32
C TYR A 33 -6.44 0.03 4.69
N THR A 34 -7.75 0.19 4.90
CA THR A 34 -8.61 -0.87 5.43
C THR A 34 -9.54 -1.49 4.40
N ILE A 35 -10.03 -2.72 4.68
CA ILE A 35 -11.07 -3.39 3.86
C ILE A 35 -12.38 -2.59 3.87
N ASN A 36 -12.72 -1.94 4.99
CA ASN A 36 -13.90 -1.10 5.08
C ASN A 36 -13.81 0.13 4.16
N ASN A 37 -12.61 0.74 4.07
CA ASN A 37 -12.37 1.85 3.17
C ASN A 37 -12.45 1.40 1.70
N VAL A 38 -11.93 0.19 1.37
CA VAL A 38 -12.11 -0.43 0.04
C VAL A 38 -13.60 -0.55 -0.31
N ALA A 39 -14.42 -1.09 0.60
CA ALA A 39 -15.85 -1.25 0.38
C ALA A 39 -16.57 0.09 0.19
N ASN A 40 -16.19 1.11 0.97
CA ASN A 40 -16.73 2.47 0.86
C ASN A 40 -16.38 3.13 -0.48
N LEU A 41 -15.09 3.05 -0.85
CA LEU A 41 -14.61 3.64 -2.10
C LEU A 41 -15.22 2.92 -3.32
N ARG A 42 -15.33 1.58 -3.27
CA ARG A 42 -16.00 0.79 -4.29
C ARG A 42 -17.45 1.23 -4.51
N ARG A 43 -18.21 1.47 -3.43
CA ARG A 43 -19.61 1.97 -3.52
C ARG A 43 -19.67 3.35 -4.17
N LYS A 44 -18.75 4.26 -3.84
CA LYS A 44 -18.68 5.59 -4.45
C LYS A 44 -18.35 5.52 -5.95
N ILE A 45 -17.42 4.65 -6.35
CA ILE A 45 -17.07 4.42 -7.76
C ILE A 45 -18.30 3.88 -8.52
N ILE A 46 -18.97 2.84 -7.99
CA ILE A 46 -20.17 2.29 -8.61
C ILE A 46 -21.29 3.34 -8.71
N ARG A 47 -21.47 4.19 -7.68
CA ARG A 47 -22.46 5.28 -7.73
C ARG A 47 -22.17 6.26 -8.86
N ARG A 48 -20.91 6.53 -9.15
CA ARG A 48 -20.53 7.46 -10.23
C ARG A 48 -20.71 6.87 -11.62
N PHE A 49 -20.29 5.61 -11.83
CA PHE A 49 -20.25 4.98 -13.17
C PHE A 49 -21.45 4.08 -13.45
N GLY A 50 -22.26 3.73 -12.44
CA GLY A 50 -23.32 2.73 -12.54
C GLY A 50 -22.84 1.29 -12.36
N TYR A 51 -21.52 1.05 -12.50
CA TYR A 51 -20.83 -0.24 -12.32
C TYR A 51 -19.40 0.00 -11.85
N PHE A 52 -18.65 -1.06 -11.59
CA PHE A 52 -17.23 -0.95 -11.26
C PHE A 52 -16.37 -1.13 -12.52
N PRO A 53 -15.69 -0.07 -13.03
CA PRO A 53 -14.92 -0.15 -14.26
C PRO A 53 -13.74 -1.13 -14.16
N SER A 54 -13.49 -1.90 -15.23
CA SER A 54 -12.44 -2.93 -15.26
C SER A 54 -11.02 -2.38 -15.31
N ASN A 55 -10.84 -1.11 -15.69
CA ASN A 55 -9.57 -0.40 -15.71
C ASN A 55 -9.15 0.14 -14.33
N ILE A 56 -9.99 -0.03 -13.30
CA ILE A 56 -9.69 0.39 -11.92
C ILE A 56 -9.33 -0.83 -11.09
N THR A 57 -8.12 -0.84 -10.55
CA THR A 57 -7.66 -1.79 -9.54
C THR A 57 -7.73 -1.13 -8.18
N LEU A 58 -8.61 -1.61 -7.31
CA LEU A 58 -8.83 -1.08 -5.96
C LEU A 58 -8.45 -2.13 -4.92
N LEU A 59 -7.48 -1.83 -4.07
CA LEU A 59 -6.91 -2.76 -3.09
C LEU A 59 -6.82 -2.12 -1.69
N SER A 60 -6.89 -2.97 -0.66
CA SER A 60 -6.40 -2.60 0.66
C SER A 60 -4.86 -2.53 0.65
N TYR A 61 -4.26 -1.84 1.62
CA TYR A 61 -2.81 -1.72 1.72
C TYR A 61 -2.11 -3.09 1.74
N TYR A 62 -2.57 -4.02 2.55
CA TYR A 62 -2.01 -5.38 2.57
C TYR A 62 -2.30 -6.17 1.28
N GLY A 63 -3.43 -5.93 0.64
CA GLY A 63 -3.71 -6.47 -0.70
C GLY A 63 -2.72 -5.94 -1.75
N PHE A 64 -2.42 -4.65 -1.71
CA PHE A 64 -1.41 -4.02 -2.56
C PHE A 64 -0.01 -4.60 -2.30
N LEU A 65 0.44 -4.63 -1.04
CA LEU A 65 1.73 -5.22 -0.67
C LEU A 65 1.85 -6.67 -1.15
N TYR A 66 0.81 -7.49 -0.96
CA TYR A 66 0.87 -8.90 -1.28
C TYR A 66 0.75 -9.18 -2.78
N HIS A 67 -0.26 -8.62 -3.47
CA HIS A 67 -0.56 -8.97 -4.87
C HIS A 67 0.25 -8.17 -5.89
N ILE A 68 0.59 -6.92 -5.60
CA ILE A 68 1.31 -6.05 -6.55
C ILE A 68 2.81 -6.05 -6.26
N CYS A 69 3.19 -5.95 -4.96
CA CYS A 69 4.59 -5.73 -4.59
C CYS A 69 5.35 -7.01 -4.27
N PHE A 70 4.71 -8.04 -3.72
CA PHE A 70 5.39 -9.24 -3.24
C PHE A 70 5.27 -10.43 -4.19
N LEU A 71 4.04 -10.91 -4.46
CA LEU A 71 3.83 -12.14 -5.22
C LEU A 71 4.51 -12.17 -6.61
N PRO A 72 4.50 -11.08 -7.40
CA PRO A 72 5.09 -11.13 -8.74
C PRO A 72 6.59 -11.41 -8.77
N PHE A 73 7.29 -11.15 -7.67
CA PHE A 73 8.75 -11.23 -7.59
C PHE A 73 9.24 -12.38 -6.70
N ALA A 74 8.57 -12.60 -5.58
CA ALA A 74 9.05 -13.52 -4.54
C ALA A 74 8.33 -14.88 -4.52
N MET A 75 7.28 -15.07 -5.34
CA MET A 75 6.47 -16.29 -5.32
C MET A 75 7.27 -17.54 -5.68
N ILE A 76 8.17 -17.46 -6.65
CA ILE A 76 8.96 -18.61 -7.14
C ILE A 76 9.94 -19.08 -6.07
N ASP A 77 10.65 -18.13 -5.45
CA ASP A 77 11.75 -18.43 -4.52
C ASP A 77 11.25 -18.74 -3.11
N LEU A 78 10.25 -18.00 -2.63
CA LEU A 78 9.82 -18.06 -1.24
C LEU A 78 8.54 -18.90 -1.02
N LYS A 79 7.72 -19.10 -2.06
CA LYS A 79 6.46 -19.87 -2.02
C LYS A 79 5.63 -19.61 -0.75
N PRO A 80 5.32 -18.33 -0.46
CA PRO A 80 4.68 -17.98 0.82
C PRO A 80 3.27 -18.56 0.90
N LYS A 81 2.90 -19.03 2.07
CA LYS A 81 1.57 -19.58 2.37
C LYS A 81 0.57 -18.49 2.79
N GLY A 82 0.85 -17.21 2.51
CA GLY A 82 0.04 -16.06 2.87
C GLY A 82 0.67 -15.18 3.95
N ILE A 83 -0.14 -14.34 4.59
CA ILE A 83 0.29 -13.36 5.59
C ILE A 83 0.09 -13.94 7.01
N TYR A 84 1.06 -13.67 7.89
CA TYR A 84 1.03 -14.00 9.31
C TYR A 84 0.69 -12.75 10.12
N TRP A 85 -0.48 -12.72 10.72
CA TRP A 85 -1.04 -11.53 11.38
C TRP A 85 -0.65 -11.37 12.85
N LYS A 86 0.03 -12.36 13.43
CA LYS A 86 0.56 -12.26 14.79
C LYS A 86 1.92 -11.59 14.79
N GLN A 87 2.34 -11.09 15.95
CA GLN A 87 3.68 -10.52 16.11
C GLN A 87 4.76 -11.56 15.80
N PRO A 88 5.88 -11.16 15.22
CA PRO A 88 7.02 -12.04 15.01
C PRO A 88 7.55 -12.59 16.33
N ASP A 89 8.03 -13.84 16.29
CA ASP A 89 8.72 -14.45 17.43
C ASP A 89 9.99 -13.63 17.77
N GLU A 90 10.24 -13.36 19.06
CA GLU A 90 11.42 -12.60 19.52
C GLU A 90 12.75 -13.13 18.97
N ARG A 91 12.85 -14.45 18.74
CA ARG A 91 14.02 -15.07 18.11
C ARG A 91 14.29 -14.51 16.71
N THR A 92 13.27 -14.09 16.00
CA THR A 92 13.41 -13.51 14.65
C THR A 92 14.00 -12.10 14.68
N LEU A 93 13.96 -11.40 15.82
CA LEU A 93 14.58 -10.09 16.00
C LEU A 93 16.12 -10.15 15.90
N ARG A 94 16.71 -11.33 16.18
CA ARG A 94 18.15 -11.57 16.10
C ARG A 94 18.61 -11.98 14.70
N ILE A 95 17.68 -12.23 13.78
CA ILE A 95 18.00 -12.59 12.39
C ILE A 95 18.37 -11.30 11.64
N PRO A 96 19.49 -11.28 10.91
CA PRO A 96 19.85 -10.16 10.07
C PRO A 96 18.75 -9.84 9.03
N ARG A 97 18.49 -8.53 8.81
CA ARG A 97 17.43 -8.06 7.89
C ARG A 97 17.74 -8.31 6.41
N ASP A 98 18.89 -8.80 6.04
CA ASP A 98 19.28 -9.26 4.70
C ASP A 98 18.87 -10.72 4.45
N GLN A 99 18.50 -11.46 5.48
CA GLN A 99 18.02 -12.82 5.36
C GLN A 99 16.50 -12.88 5.23
N THR A 100 16.03 -13.68 4.27
CA THR A 100 14.59 -13.87 4.02
C THR A 100 13.87 -14.48 5.21
N SER A 101 14.56 -15.28 6.03
CA SER A 101 14.04 -15.86 7.28
C SER A 101 13.63 -14.83 8.34
N TYR A 102 14.12 -13.57 8.24
CA TYR A 102 13.62 -12.46 9.07
C TYR A 102 12.17 -12.13 8.76
N TYR A 103 11.76 -12.26 7.50
CA TYR A 103 10.44 -11.82 7.02
C TYR A 103 9.38 -12.91 7.03
N ILE A 104 9.78 -14.17 7.19
CA ILE A 104 8.91 -15.35 7.04
C ILE A 104 8.83 -16.13 8.36
N SER A 105 7.60 -16.48 8.77
CA SER A 105 7.37 -17.34 9.92
C SER A 105 7.80 -18.79 9.64
N ARG A 106 7.92 -19.61 10.71
CA ARG A 106 8.22 -21.05 10.59
C ARG A 106 7.19 -21.81 9.75
N GLU A 107 5.97 -21.28 9.65
CA GLU A 107 4.88 -21.83 8.85
C GLU A 107 4.96 -21.43 7.36
N GLY A 108 5.98 -20.66 6.98
CA GLY A 108 6.16 -20.16 5.63
C GLY A 108 5.23 -18.99 5.27
N ARG A 109 4.77 -18.21 6.27
CA ARG A 109 3.92 -17.04 6.07
C ARG A 109 4.71 -15.75 6.31
N LEU A 110 4.43 -14.71 5.53
CA LEU A 110 5.05 -13.39 5.71
C LEU A 110 4.53 -12.69 6.95
N TYR A 111 5.41 -12.16 7.77
CA TYR A 111 5.00 -11.30 8.88
C TYR A 111 4.42 -9.99 8.32
N HIS A 112 3.15 -9.69 8.68
CA HIS A 112 2.44 -8.52 8.15
C HIS A 112 3.21 -7.21 8.32
N ASN A 113 3.86 -7.01 9.46
CA ASN A 113 4.62 -5.80 9.80
C ASN A 113 6.02 -5.73 9.17
N ARG A 114 6.39 -6.70 8.31
CA ARG A 114 7.71 -6.74 7.64
C ARG A 114 7.61 -6.82 6.12
N ILE A 115 6.40 -6.88 5.56
CA ILE A 115 6.22 -7.03 4.09
C ILE A 115 6.72 -5.78 3.37
N SER A 116 6.39 -4.59 3.87
CA SER A 116 6.84 -3.32 3.28
C SER A 116 8.36 -3.20 3.27
N GLN A 117 9.01 -3.53 4.39
CA GLN A 117 10.48 -3.57 4.49
C GLN A 117 11.10 -4.55 3.49
N PHE A 118 10.51 -5.74 3.36
CA PHE A 118 10.96 -6.75 2.41
C PHE A 118 10.87 -6.22 0.98
N CYS A 119 9.72 -5.69 0.59
CA CYS A 119 9.48 -5.14 -0.73
C CYS A 119 10.43 -3.97 -1.04
N GLN A 120 10.61 -3.07 -0.08
CA GLN A 120 11.52 -1.93 -0.23
C GLN A 120 12.97 -2.37 -0.41
N LYS A 121 13.42 -3.35 0.37
CA LYS A 121 14.81 -3.79 0.37
C LYS A 121 15.19 -4.59 -0.87
N PHE A 122 14.32 -5.48 -1.30
CA PHE A 122 14.70 -6.48 -2.31
C PHE A 122 14.13 -6.20 -3.71
N TYR A 123 13.03 -5.45 -3.82
CA TYR A 123 12.28 -5.35 -5.08
C TYR A 123 11.75 -3.94 -5.40
N LEU A 124 12.26 -2.88 -4.76
CA LEU A 124 11.72 -1.52 -4.94
C LEU A 124 11.73 -1.08 -6.41
N THR A 125 12.83 -1.34 -7.12
CA THR A 125 12.99 -0.96 -8.52
C THR A 125 12.02 -1.71 -9.42
N GLU A 126 11.92 -3.01 -9.24
CA GLU A 126 11.03 -3.88 -10.02
C GLU A 126 9.56 -3.57 -9.74
N ILE A 127 9.23 -3.23 -8.50
CA ILE A 127 7.87 -2.78 -8.11
C ILE A 127 7.52 -1.48 -8.83
N LYS A 128 8.41 -0.49 -8.85
CA LYS A 128 8.20 0.77 -9.58
C LYS A 128 7.97 0.52 -11.06
N GLN A 129 8.86 -0.22 -11.71
CA GLN A 129 8.73 -0.57 -13.12
C GLN A 129 7.41 -1.30 -13.43
N ARG A 130 6.99 -2.19 -12.52
CA ARG A 130 5.72 -2.89 -12.66
C ARG A 130 4.53 -1.94 -12.57
N ILE A 131 4.51 -1.06 -11.58
CA ILE A 131 3.42 -0.07 -11.41
C ILE A 131 3.35 0.84 -12.64
N GLU A 132 4.46 1.39 -13.09
CA GLU A 132 4.55 2.26 -14.27
C GLU A 132 4.12 1.54 -15.57
N LYS A 133 4.42 0.25 -15.71
CA LYS A 133 4.05 -0.54 -16.88
C LYS A 133 2.54 -0.80 -16.97
N TYR A 134 1.89 -1.04 -15.84
CA TYR A 134 0.50 -1.52 -15.83
C TYR A 134 -0.52 -0.44 -15.50
N PHE A 135 -0.11 0.71 -14.95
CA PHE A 135 -1.02 1.78 -14.51
C PHE A 135 -0.57 3.14 -15.06
N ASN A 136 -1.54 4.02 -15.26
CA ASN A 136 -1.33 5.42 -15.61
C ASN A 136 -1.39 6.32 -14.38
N HIS A 137 -2.09 5.84 -13.31
CA HIS A 137 -2.29 6.57 -12.07
C HIS A 137 -2.09 5.67 -10.86
N PHE A 138 -1.42 6.21 -9.84
CA PHE A 138 -1.29 5.61 -8.51
C PHE A 138 -1.91 6.53 -7.47
N TYR A 139 -3.05 6.14 -6.89
CA TYR A 139 -3.77 6.90 -5.88
C TYR A 139 -3.76 6.17 -4.55
N PHE A 140 -3.47 6.90 -3.47
CA PHE A 140 -3.52 6.37 -2.12
C PHE A 140 -4.48 7.22 -1.27
N ASP A 141 -5.55 6.61 -0.75
CA ASP A 141 -6.54 7.24 0.13
C ASP A 141 -6.26 6.87 1.59
N GLU A 142 -6.39 7.83 2.50
CA GLU A 142 -6.10 7.72 3.95
C GLU A 142 -4.62 7.42 4.25
N VAL A 143 -3.71 8.17 3.63
CA VAL A 143 -2.25 7.99 3.79
C VAL A 143 -1.76 8.23 5.21
N GLN A 144 -2.49 8.97 6.04
CA GLN A 144 -2.19 9.21 7.46
C GLN A 144 -2.28 7.95 8.33
N ASP A 145 -2.96 6.89 7.84
CA ASP A 145 -3.06 5.61 8.55
C ASP A 145 -1.75 4.78 8.45
N LEU A 146 -0.82 5.21 7.60
CA LEU A 146 0.50 4.60 7.49
C LEU A 146 1.46 5.16 8.51
N ALA A 147 2.26 4.30 9.14
CA ALA A 147 3.31 4.68 10.05
C ALA A 147 4.60 3.88 9.82
N GLY A 148 5.75 4.40 10.29
CA GLY A 148 7.04 3.72 10.26
C GLY A 148 7.41 3.18 8.87
N HIS A 149 7.79 1.91 8.80
CA HIS A 149 8.25 1.29 7.57
C HIS A 149 7.22 1.23 6.44
N ASP A 150 5.93 1.25 6.77
CA ASP A 150 4.85 1.28 5.78
C ASP A 150 4.81 2.65 5.09
N PHE A 151 4.97 3.72 5.87
CA PHE A 151 5.10 5.07 5.33
C PHE A 151 6.40 5.23 4.52
N ASP A 152 7.54 4.76 5.05
CA ASP A 152 8.83 4.81 4.35
C ASP A 152 8.77 4.12 2.99
N PHE A 153 8.08 2.98 2.91
CA PHE A 153 7.89 2.26 1.65
C PHE A 153 7.06 3.04 0.64
N ILE A 154 5.92 3.60 1.04
CA ILE A 154 5.10 4.43 0.14
C ILE A 154 5.86 5.69 -0.28
N HIS A 155 6.57 6.35 0.64
CA HIS A 155 7.42 7.48 0.32
C HIS A 155 8.51 7.11 -0.71
N ALA A 156 9.14 5.93 -0.56
CA ALA A 156 10.11 5.43 -1.52
C ALA A 156 9.52 5.12 -2.91
N LEU A 157 8.21 4.88 -3.00
CA LEU A 157 7.51 4.72 -4.27
C LEU A 157 7.19 6.05 -4.98
N LEU A 158 7.14 7.18 -4.26
CA LEU A 158 6.71 8.48 -4.81
C LEU A 158 7.44 8.94 -6.09
N PRO A 159 8.71 8.65 -6.34
CA PRO A 159 9.33 8.92 -7.65
C PRO A 159 8.86 7.89 -8.70
N LEU A 160 7.55 7.84 -9.02
CA LEU A 160 6.98 7.11 -10.15
C LEU A 160 6.82 8.05 -11.35
N ASN A 161 7.04 7.53 -12.56
CA ASN A 161 6.81 8.24 -13.82
C ASN A 161 5.34 8.13 -14.29
N ILE A 162 4.39 8.19 -13.37
CA ILE A 162 2.94 8.21 -13.59
C ILE A 162 2.30 9.23 -12.65
N ASP A 163 1.07 9.62 -12.93
CA ASP A 163 0.37 10.57 -12.06
C ASP A 163 0.07 9.94 -10.69
N THR A 164 0.53 10.60 -9.64
CA THR A 164 0.39 10.11 -8.27
C THR A 164 -0.42 11.07 -7.43
N LEU A 165 -1.42 10.55 -6.70
CA LEU A 165 -2.24 11.32 -5.77
C LEU A 165 -2.27 10.63 -4.41
N LEU A 166 -1.72 11.28 -3.39
CA LEU A 166 -1.85 10.89 -2.00
C LEU A 166 -2.90 11.76 -1.32
N VAL A 167 -3.86 11.12 -0.68
CA VAL A 167 -4.97 11.79 0.00
C VAL A 167 -4.96 11.40 1.47
N GLY A 168 -4.98 12.38 2.36
CA GLY A 168 -4.91 12.13 3.80
C GLY A 168 -5.54 13.24 4.64
N ASP A 169 -5.73 12.95 5.93
CA ASP A 169 -6.15 13.90 6.95
C ASP A 169 -4.98 14.25 7.85
N PHE A 170 -4.62 15.52 7.91
CA PHE A 170 -3.48 15.98 8.69
C PHE A 170 -3.67 15.81 10.22
N TYR A 171 -4.93 15.77 10.69
CA TYR A 171 -5.26 15.75 12.12
C TYR A 171 -5.72 14.37 12.65
N GLN A 172 -5.86 13.36 11.79
CA GLN A 172 -6.26 12.02 12.21
C GLN A 172 -5.09 11.04 12.10
N HIS A 173 -4.26 11.00 13.11
CA HIS A 173 -3.27 9.92 13.28
C HIS A 173 -3.96 8.79 14.05
N THR A 174 -4.53 7.80 13.35
CA THR A 174 -5.40 6.79 13.97
C THR A 174 -4.74 5.46 14.27
N PHE A 175 -3.60 5.12 13.65
CA PHE A 175 -2.97 3.82 13.84
C PHE A 175 -1.44 3.92 13.96
N ASP A 176 -0.93 3.30 15.01
CA ASP A 176 0.49 2.99 15.17
C ASP A 176 0.74 1.64 14.50
N THR A 177 1.11 1.64 13.20
CA THR A 177 1.29 0.40 12.43
C THR A 177 2.63 -0.26 12.66
N SER A 178 3.61 0.45 13.22
CA SER A 178 4.94 -0.08 13.47
C SER A 178 5.27 -0.15 14.95
N ARG A 179 5.05 -1.31 15.56
CA ARG A 179 5.60 -1.62 16.89
C ARG A 179 7.08 -2.06 16.84
N ASP A 180 7.76 -1.91 15.74
CA ASP A 180 9.17 -2.29 15.55
C ASP A 180 10.19 -1.21 15.95
N GLY A 181 9.81 -0.26 16.81
CA GLY A 181 10.73 0.71 17.41
C GLY A 181 11.15 1.88 16.52
N ASN A 182 10.62 2.00 15.31
CA ASN A 182 10.83 3.17 14.46
C ASN A 182 9.59 4.06 14.51
N ILE A 183 9.42 4.75 15.62
CA ILE A 183 8.38 5.75 15.80
C ILE A 183 8.97 7.07 15.29
N ASN A 184 8.61 7.47 14.08
CA ASN A 184 8.79 8.86 13.68
C ASN A 184 7.76 9.71 14.45
N VAL A 185 8.09 10.03 15.68
CA VAL A 185 7.41 11.05 16.47
C VAL A 185 8.07 12.38 16.13
N ASN A 186 7.48 13.12 15.22
CA ASN A 186 7.71 14.56 15.05
C ASN A 186 6.37 15.27 15.00
#